data_72bbecf7b33902a20877bdd25c85a4c5
#
_entry.id   72bbecf7b33902a20877bdd25c85a4c5
#
_cell.length_a   1.000
_cell.length_b   1.000
_cell.length_c   1.000
_cell.angle_alpha   90.00
_cell.angle_beta   90.00
_cell.angle_gamma   90.00
#
_symmetry.space_group_name_H-M   'P 1'
#
loop_
_entity.id
_entity.type
_entity.pdbx_description
1 polymer ?
#
loop_
_entity_poly.entity_id
_entity_poly.type
_entity_poly.pdbx_seq_one_letter_code
_entity_poly.pdbx_strand_id
1 'polypeptide(L)'
;MSFFFRYRALLVLLTVLPLSGCLFRSRKVVQPVDTVQLKTATQQELIDYINTQASKIQSAQATVDIDTTVGGVKKGKVTDYQEIRGYLLLRKPAMLRLIGLMPIVRNKAFDMVSDGQRFKLWIPSKSRFVMGRNDVETRNPSQPLESLRPQYIYDSLLLRQIDPQNEIAVMENDTELVTEVKSHKISRADYVIDVVRKGPQGWVLARKIVFSRTDLLPHRQLIYDGDGNVTTNAVYEKYKEENGVNFPWQIEIAMPQQEYDITLNIVKLELNEPLPDDKFVLEQPPGADVVDLDKREAHSQPAPATDK
;
A
#
# COMPACT_ATOMS: atom_id res chain seq x y z
N MET A 1 -35.72 67.47 -39.67
CA MET A 1 -36.03 66.03 -39.34
C MET A 1 -34.81 65.10 -39.41
N SER A 2 -33.61 65.56 -39.78
CA SER A 2 -32.39 64.68 -39.91
C SER A 2 -31.48 64.63 -38.68
N PHE A 3 -31.63 65.60 -37.75
CA PHE A 3 -30.78 65.65 -36.54
C PHE A 3 -31.13 64.58 -35.49
N PHE A 4 -32.40 64.22 -35.34
CA PHE A 4 -32.89 63.27 -34.37
C PHE A 4 -32.49 61.76 -34.71
N PHE A 5 -32.31 61.48 -35.99
CA PHE A 5 -31.96 60.19 -36.48
C PHE A 5 -30.46 59.85 -36.21
N ARG A 6 -29.61 60.90 -36.30
CA ARG A 6 -28.16 60.75 -36.04
C ARG A 6 -27.87 60.52 -34.56
N TYR A 7 -28.62 61.15 -33.65
CA TYR A 7 -28.45 60.92 -32.21
C TYR A 7 -28.95 59.51 -31.76
N ARG A 8 -30.00 59.00 -32.37
CA ARG A 8 -30.51 57.65 -32.11
C ARG A 8 -29.53 56.56 -32.58
N ALA A 9 -28.91 56.73 -33.72
CA ALA A 9 -27.90 55.85 -34.25
C ALA A 9 -26.62 55.83 -33.38
N LEU A 10 -26.19 56.97 -32.86
CA LEU A 10 -25.04 57.12 -31.96
C LEU A 10 -25.34 56.53 -30.60
N LEU A 11 -26.55 56.61 -30.07
CA LEU A 11 -26.99 56.08 -28.81
C LEU A 11 -27.06 54.53 -28.86
N VAL A 12 -27.51 53.96 -29.99
CA VAL A 12 -27.55 52.52 -30.23
C VAL A 12 -26.13 51.96 -30.39
N LEU A 13 -25.21 52.68 -31.03
CA LEU A 13 -23.81 52.29 -31.17
C LEU A 13 -23.09 52.31 -29.83
N LEU A 14 -23.42 53.22 -28.91
CA LEU A 14 -22.82 53.35 -27.59
C LEU A 14 -23.30 52.27 -26.63
N THR A 15 -24.47 51.65 -26.85
CA THR A 15 -25.01 50.57 -26.01
C THR A 15 -24.51 49.19 -26.42
N VAL A 16 -23.95 49.02 -27.63
CA VAL A 16 -23.44 47.71 -28.13
C VAL A 16 -21.96 47.51 -27.77
N LEU A 17 -21.21 48.57 -27.46
CA LEU A 17 -19.78 48.48 -27.12
C LEU A 17 -19.42 47.77 -25.79
N PRO A 18 -20.24 47.75 -24.72
CA PRO A 18 -19.88 47.07 -23.49
C PRO A 18 -20.15 45.53 -23.47
N LEU A 19 -20.81 44.97 -24.51
CA LEU A 19 -21.19 43.56 -24.52
C LEU A 19 -20.09 42.60 -24.99
N SER A 20 -18.99 43.10 -25.51
CA SER A 20 -17.89 42.29 -26.04
C SER A 20 -16.77 41.97 -25.02
N GLY A 21 -16.87 42.43 -23.76
CA GLY A 21 -15.79 42.37 -22.78
C GLY A 21 -15.81 41.19 -21.79
N CYS A 22 -16.86 40.36 -21.78
CA CYS A 22 -17.02 39.38 -20.65
C CYS A 22 -17.01 37.92 -21.02
N LEU A 23 -16.60 37.54 -22.24
CA LEU A 23 -16.63 36.12 -22.63
C LEU A 23 -15.46 35.25 -22.13
N PHE A 24 -14.37 35.86 -21.69
CA PHE A 24 -13.20 35.09 -21.23
C PHE A 24 -12.62 35.71 -19.95
N ARG A 25 -12.71 34.97 -18.85
CA ARG A 25 -12.03 35.29 -17.60
C ARG A 25 -10.80 34.40 -17.50
N SER A 26 -9.62 34.88 -17.86
CA SER A 26 -8.37 34.18 -17.63
C SER A 26 -7.98 34.28 -16.16
N ARG A 27 -7.66 33.15 -15.54
CA ARG A 27 -6.98 33.07 -14.25
C ARG A 27 -5.49 32.80 -14.51
N LYS A 28 -4.63 33.53 -13.84
CA LYS A 28 -3.23 33.14 -13.74
C LYS A 28 -3.18 31.90 -12.81
N VAL A 29 -2.86 30.77 -13.36
CA VAL A 29 -2.51 29.58 -12.58
C VAL A 29 -1.03 29.68 -12.30
N VAL A 30 -0.64 29.66 -11.03
CA VAL A 30 0.75 29.56 -10.65
C VAL A 30 1.25 28.19 -11.15
N GLN A 31 2.10 28.21 -12.16
CA GLN A 31 2.79 26.98 -12.56
C GLN A 31 3.78 26.63 -11.45
N PRO A 32 3.74 25.42 -10.89
CA PRO A 32 4.79 24.97 -10.00
C PRO A 32 6.10 25.00 -10.79
N VAL A 33 7.11 25.68 -10.25
CA VAL A 33 8.44 25.67 -10.84
C VAL A 33 9.07 24.36 -10.37
N ASP A 34 8.96 23.32 -11.18
CA ASP A 34 9.73 22.08 -10.99
C ASP A 34 11.20 22.38 -11.26
N THR A 35 11.96 22.57 -10.20
CA THR A 35 13.43 22.74 -10.28
C THR A 35 14.15 21.40 -10.39
N VAL A 36 13.44 20.28 -10.28
CA VAL A 36 14.01 18.93 -10.38
C VAL A 36 13.93 18.44 -11.82
N GLN A 37 15.08 18.02 -12.36
CA GLN A 37 15.13 17.41 -13.68
C GLN A 37 14.44 16.04 -13.63
N LEU A 38 13.31 15.92 -14.31
CA LEU A 38 12.57 14.66 -14.40
C LEU A 38 13.30 13.67 -15.32
N LYS A 39 13.42 12.45 -14.84
CA LYS A 39 13.93 11.32 -15.62
C LYS A 39 12.82 10.75 -16.51
N THR A 40 13.25 10.08 -17.58
CA THR A 40 12.36 9.37 -18.50
C THR A 40 12.68 7.89 -18.50
N ALA A 41 11.65 7.08 -18.60
CA ALA A 41 11.77 5.64 -18.79
C ALA A 41 10.64 5.14 -19.70
N THR A 42 10.89 4.08 -20.42
CA THR A 42 9.90 3.33 -21.16
C THR A 42 9.18 2.32 -20.25
N GLN A 43 8.01 1.87 -20.67
CA GLN A 43 7.30 0.79 -19.97
C GLN A 43 8.19 -0.44 -19.76
N GLN A 44 8.95 -0.84 -20.79
CA GLN A 44 9.78 -2.03 -20.70
C GLN A 44 10.91 -1.86 -19.67
N GLU A 45 11.56 -0.70 -19.62
CA GLU A 45 12.59 -0.42 -18.61
C GLU A 45 12.07 -0.51 -17.19
N LEU A 46 10.85 -0.04 -16.94
CA LEU A 46 10.22 -0.14 -15.60
C LEU A 46 9.81 -1.59 -15.25
N ILE A 47 9.31 -2.35 -16.24
CA ILE A 47 9.03 -3.78 -16.07
C ILE A 47 10.31 -4.55 -15.77
N ASP A 48 11.37 -4.29 -16.52
CA ASP A 48 12.67 -4.93 -16.33
C ASP A 48 13.28 -4.57 -14.97
N TYR A 49 13.09 -3.32 -14.52
CA TYR A 49 13.46 -2.92 -13.16
C TYR A 49 12.71 -3.76 -12.11
N ILE A 50 11.37 -3.86 -12.18
CA ILE A 50 10.55 -4.64 -11.25
C ILE A 50 11.06 -6.09 -11.23
N ASN A 51 11.19 -6.71 -12.38
CA ASN A 51 11.56 -8.12 -12.50
C ASN A 51 12.98 -8.38 -12.00
N THR A 52 13.92 -7.46 -12.29
CA THR A 52 15.31 -7.55 -11.85
C THR A 52 15.41 -7.40 -10.33
N GLN A 53 14.79 -6.37 -9.74
CA GLN A 53 14.79 -6.20 -8.27
C GLN A 53 14.13 -7.37 -7.58
N ALA A 54 12.97 -7.82 -8.10
CA ALA A 54 12.31 -8.99 -7.59
C ALA A 54 13.20 -10.24 -7.64
N SER A 55 13.94 -10.48 -8.71
CA SER A 55 14.80 -11.67 -8.85
C SER A 55 16.01 -11.65 -7.90
N LYS A 56 16.56 -10.47 -7.62
CA LYS A 56 17.75 -10.31 -6.78
C LYS A 56 17.50 -10.63 -5.30
N ILE A 57 16.27 -10.52 -4.80
CA ILE A 57 15.96 -10.78 -3.39
C ILE A 57 15.35 -12.17 -3.27
N GLN A 58 16.02 -13.09 -2.59
CA GLN A 58 15.52 -14.43 -2.25
C GLN A 58 15.13 -14.53 -0.78
N SER A 59 15.87 -13.80 0.08
CA SER A 59 15.59 -13.69 1.50
C SER A 59 15.96 -12.30 1.99
N ALA A 60 15.34 -11.86 3.07
CA ALA A 60 15.70 -10.64 3.79
C ALA A 60 15.54 -10.89 5.30
N GLN A 61 16.51 -10.38 6.05
CA GLN A 61 16.45 -10.33 7.50
C GLN A 61 16.68 -8.90 7.95
N ALA A 62 15.77 -8.36 8.77
CA ALA A 62 15.87 -6.99 9.22
C ALA A 62 15.58 -6.84 10.72
N THR A 63 16.27 -5.89 11.35
CA THR A 63 15.83 -5.28 12.60
C THR A 63 15.02 -4.05 12.24
N VAL A 64 13.82 -3.92 12.79
CA VAL A 64 12.86 -2.87 12.45
C VAL A 64 12.33 -2.19 13.71
N ASP A 65 12.01 -0.91 13.61
CA ASP A 65 11.12 -0.24 14.54
C ASP A 65 9.72 -0.24 13.90
N ILE A 66 8.72 -0.65 14.67
CA ILE A 66 7.36 -0.93 14.22
C ILE A 66 6.43 0.06 14.89
N ASP A 67 5.82 0.95 14.10
CA ASP A 67 4.71 1.79 14.51
C ASP A 67 3.41 1.18 14.00
N THR A 68 2.36 1.24 14.80
CA THR A 68 1.07 0.67 14.45
C THR A 68 -0.07 1.59 14.84
N THR A 69 -0.96 1.84 13.90
CA THR A 69 -2.21 2.57 14.12
C THR A 69 -3.40 1.67 13.74
N VAL A 70 -4.41 1.63 14.60
CA VAL A 70 -5.60 0.80 14.38
C VAL A 70 -6.86 1.60 14.57
N GLY A 71 -7.77 1.47 13.62
CA GLY A 71 -9.05 2.15 13.63
C GLY A 71 -9.19 3.17 12.52
N GLY A 72 -10.36 3.70 12.40
CA GLY A 72 -10.74 4.64 11.35
C GLY A 72 -12.23 4.94 11.39
N VAL A 73 -12.79 5.26 10.23
CA VAL A 73 -14.20 5.66 10.10
C VAL A 73 -15.15 4.54 10.48
N LYS A 74 -14.85 3.29 10.11
CA LYS A 74 -15.71 2.12 10.41
C LYS A 74 -15.78 1.84 11.92
N LYS A 75 -14.64 2.00 12.62
CA LYS A 75 -14.54 1.76 14.07
C LYS A 75 -14.89 2.99 14.90
N GLY A 76 -14.99 4.19 14.28
CA GLY A 76 -15.26 5.46 14.94
C GLY A 76 -14.19 5.89 15.95
N LYS A 77 -13.02 5.26 15.93
CA LYS A 77 -11.90 5.50 16.83
C LYS A 77 -10.59 5.13 16.15
N VAL A 78 -9.54 5.93 16.39
CA VAL A 78 -8.16 5.62 16.02
C VAL A 78 -7.36 5.42 17.30
N THR A 79 -6.50 4.41 17.32
CA THR A 79 -5.59 4.10 18.42
C THR A 79 -4.19 3.94 17.88
N ASP A 80 -3.28 4.82 18.32
CA ASP A 80 -1.86 4.70 18.05
C ASP A 80 -1.21 3.87 19.15
N TYR A 81 -0.44 2.87 18.75
CA TYR A 81 0.33 2.04 19.66
C TYR A 81 1.74 2.58 19.80
N GLN A 82 2.34 2.36 20.95
CA GLN A 82 3.73 2.72 21.17
C GLN A 82 4.64 1.97 20.20
N GLU A 83 5.61 2.68 19.60
CA GLU A 83 6.67 2.09 18.77
C GLU A 83 7.39 0.96 19.53
N ILE A 84 7.60 -0.14 18.84
CA ILE A 84 8.32 -1.30 19.37
C ILE A 84 9.40 -1.75 18.41
N ARG A 85 10.52 -2.24 18.95
CA ARG A 85 11.56 -2.91 18.18
C ARG A 85 11.11 -4.30 17.79
N GLY A 86 11.47 -4.74 16.57
CA GLY A 86 11.13 -6.06 16.08
C GLY A 86 12.18 -6.68 15.16
N TYR A 87 11.93 -7.93 14.79
CA TYR A 87 12.69 -8.67 13.79
C TYR A 87 11.77 -9.13 12.67
N LEU A 88 12.17 -8.87 11.44
CA LEU A 88 11.49 -9.29 10.24
C LEU A 88 12.36 -10.30 9.48
N LEU A 89 11.79 -11.44 9.14
CA LEU A 89 12.39 -12.46 8.29
C LEU A 89 11.47 -12.71 7.11
N LEU A 90 12.04 -12.65 5.92
CA LEU A 90 11.34 -12.91 4.65
C LEU A 90 12.13 -13.93 3.86
N ARG A 91 11.45 -14.88 3.24
CA ARG A 91 12.05 -15.83 2.29
C ARG A 91 11.03 -16.19 1.22
N LYS A 92 11.43 -16.14 -0.02
CA LYS A 92 10.59 -16.57 -1.13
C LYS A 92 10.29 -18.06 -1.06
N PRO A 93 9.11 -18.50 -1.58
CA PRO A 93 8.16 -17.67 -2.35
C PRO A 93 7.22 -16.82 -1.47
N ALA A 94 6.97 -17.13 -0.17
CA ALA A 94 5.94 -16.47 0.63
C ALA A 94 6.14 -16.60 2.15
N MET A 95 7.35 -16.98 2.59
CA MET A 95 7.63 -17.17 4.02
C MET A 95 7.86 -15.83 4.69
N LEU A 96 7.16 -15.57 5.79
CA LEU A 96 7.32 -14.38 6.61
C LEU A 96 7.35 -14.77 8.09
N ARG A 97 8.22 -14.14 8.87
CA ARG A 97 8.12 -14.04 10.33
C ARG A 97 8.31 -12.60 10.77
N LEU A 98 7.41 -12.11 11.62
CA LEU A 98 7.51 -10.81 12.25
C LEU A 98 7.37 -10.96 13.76
N ILE A 99 8.40 -10.53 14.49
CA ILE A 99 8.45 -10.58 15.96
C ILE A 99 8.49 -9.15 16.47
N GLY A 100 7.52 -8.75 17.30
CA GLY A 100 7.56 -7.48 18.04
C GLY A 100 8.03 -7.70 19.47
N LEU A 101 8.86 -6.80 19.99
CA LEU A 101 9.43 -6.88 21.33
C LEU A 101 8.85 -5.77 22.21
N MET A 102 8.47 -6.12 23.44
CA MET A 102 8.04 -5.13 24.43
C MET A 102 9.17 -4.14 24.73
N PRO A 103 8.87 -2.85 24.84
CA PRO A 103 9.84 -1.86 25.29
C PRO A 103 10.45 -2.25 26.63
N ILE A 104 11.72 -1.88 26.86
CA ILE A 104 12.49 -2.09 28.11
C ILE A 104 12.80 -3.57 28.39
N VAL A 105 11.78 -4.43 28.61
CA VAL A 105 11.97 -5.83 29.01
C VAL A 105 12.33 -6.76 27.85
N ARG A 106 12.11 -6.31 26.61
CA ARG A 106 12.42 -7.04 25.36
C ARG A 106 11.81 -8.45 25.24
N ASN A 107 10.82 -8.77 26.06
CA ASN A 107 10.00 -9.98 25.86
C ASN A 107 9.16 -9.80 24.60
N LYS A 108 8.73 -10.90 23.99
CA LYS A 108 7.85 -10.85 22.82
C LYS A 108 6.53 -10.17 23.15
N ALA A 109 6.19 -9.12 22.40
CA ALA A 109 4.86 -8.53 22.35
C ALA A 109 3.94 -9.40 21.50
N PHE A 110 4.47 -9.85 20.36
CA PHE A 110 3.85 -10.82 19.47
C PHE A 110 4.92 -11.58 18.67
N ASP A 111 4.56 -12.75 18.15
CA ASP A 111 5.35 -13.54 17.21
C ASP A 111 4.41 -14.11 16.14
N MET A 112 4.63 -13.74 14.89
CA MET A 112 3.77 -14.07 13.76
C MET A 112 4.57 -14.75 12.67
N VAL A 113 4.06 -15.88 12.15
CA VAL A 113 4.65 -16.59 11.01
C VAL A 113 3.60 -16.86 9.95
N SER A 114 4.03 -16.90 8.69
CA SER A 114 3.21 -17.28 7.54
C SER A 114 4.04 -18.07 6.53
N ASP A 115 3.40 -19.03 5.86
CA ASP A 115 3.93 -19.75 4.71
C ASP A 115 3.32 -19.29 3.37
N GLY A 116 2.54 -18.19 3.41
CA GLY A 116 1.79 -17.65 2.29
C GLY A 116 0.35 -18.16 2.21
N GLN A 117 0.06 -19.38 2.67
CA GLN A 117 -1.29 -19.94 2.71
C GLN A 117 -1.92 -19.80 4.08
N ARG A 118 -1.19 -20.19 5.10
CA ARG A 118 -1.62 -20.18 6.50
C ARG A 118 -0.71 -19.30 7.34
N PHE A 119 -1.24 -18.85 8.47
CA PHE A 119 -0.45 -18.12 9.44
C PHE A 119 -0.74 -18.59 10.86
N LYS A 120 0.21 -18.28 11.73
CA LYS A 120 0.11 -18.42 13.18
C LYS A 120 0.57 -17.12 13.83
N LEU A 121 -0.11 -16.71 14.90
CA LEU A 121 0.22 -15.51 15.67
C LEU A 121 0.12 -15.84 17.15
N TRP A 122 1.20 -15.59 17.87
CA TRP A 122 1.24 -15.68 19.34
C TRP A 122 1.25 -14.31 19.98
N ILE A 123 0.37 -14.05 20.92
CA ILE A 123 0.27 -12.82 21.72
C ILE A 123 0.43 -13.18 23.20
N PRO A 124 1.66 -13.15 23.75
CA PRO A 124 1.96 -13.61 25.12
C PRO A 124 1.13 -12.92 26.20
N SER A 125 0.98 -11.60 26.13
CA SER A 125 0.24 -10.80 27.12
C SER A 125 -1.24 -11.16 27.24
N LYS A 126 -1.78 -11.87 26.24
CA LYS A 126 -3.17 -12.37 26.20
C LYS A 126 -3.26 -13.88 26.31
N SER A 127 -2.11 -14.58 26.42
CA SER A 127 -2.02 -16.05 26.32
C SER A 127 -2.76 -16.60 25.11
N ARG A 128 -2.73 -15.90 23.96
CA ARG A 128 -3.60 -16.15 22.81
C ARG A 128 -2.79 -16.60 21.61
N PHE A 129 -3.16 -17.76 21.08
CA PHE A 129 -2.56 -18.35 19.88
C PHE A 129 -3.60 -18.39 18.76
N VAL A 130 -3.39 -17.59 17.73
CA VAL A 130 -4.30 -17.43 16.60
C VAL A 130 -3.73 -18.18 15.40
N MET A 131 -4.59 -18.89 14.68
CA MET A 131 -4.24 -19.53 13.42
C MET A 131 -5.36 -19.33 12.40
N GLY A 132 -5.00 -19.31 11.12
CA GLY A 132 -5.97 -19.17 10.04
C GLY A 132 -5.30 -19.15 8.67
N ARG A 133 -6.12 -19.03 7.64
CA ARG A 133 -5.70 -18.85 6.26
C ARG A 133 -5.50 -17.37 5.94
N ASN A 134 -4.57 -17.06 5.01
CA ASN A 134 -4.32 -15.68 4.58
C ASN A 134 -5.40 -15.13 3.65
N ASP A 135 -6.11 -15.99 2.91
CA ASP A 135 -7.13 -15.63 1.93
C ASP A 135 -8.54 -15.49 2.52
N VAL A 136 -8.70 -15.72 3.82
CA VAL A 136 -9.98 -15.63 4.52
C VAL A 136 -10.01 -14.39 5.40
N GLU A 137 -10.98 -13.50 5.19
CA GLU A 137 -11.16 -12.31 6.03
C GLU A 137 -11.82 -12.67 7.36
N THR A 138 -11.34 -12.07 8.45
CA THR A 138 -11.97 -12.24 9.76
C THR A 138 -13.08 -11.22 9.93
N ARG A 139 -14.33 -11.68 9.98
CA ARG A 139 -15.47 -10.86 10.38
C ARG A 139 -15.45 -10.69 11.88
N ASN A 140 -15.49 -9.44 12.37
CA ASN A 140 -15.55 -9.11 13.80
C ASN A 140 -14.40 -9.71 14.65
N PRO A 141 -13.14 -9.30 14.41
CA PRO A 141 -12.02 -9.77 15.21
C PRO A 141 -12.16 -9.33 16.66
N SER A 142 -11.85 -10.23 17.60
CA SER A 142 -11.86 -9.90 19.05
C SER A 142 -10.68 -9.01 19.43
N GLN A 143 -9.58 -9.07 18.64
CA GLN A 143 -8.37 -8.27 18.81
C GLN A 143 -7.95 -7.70 17.47
N PRO A 144 -7.39 -6.49 17.43
CA PRO A 144 -6.96 -5.86 16.19
C PRO A 144 -5.98 -6.70 15.37
N LEU A 145 -5.02 -7.37 16.03
CA LEU A 145 -4.03 -8.24 15.37
C LEU A 145 -4.66 -9.48 14.70
N GLU A 146 -5.86 -9.91 15.07
CA GLU A 146 -6.53 -11.05 14.45
C GLU A 146 -7.02 -10.75 13.02
N SER A 147 -7.24 -9.48 12.69
CA SER A 147 -7.59 -9.06 11.34
C SER A 147 -6.38 -8.94 10.42
N LEU A 148 -5.19 -8.86 10.99
CA LEU A 148 -3.95 -8.73 10.22
C LEU A 148 -3.66 -10.01 9.45
N ARG A 149 -3.39 -9.87 8.15
CA ARG A 149 -2.94 -10.95 7.30
C ARG A 149 -1.45 -10.76 6.98
N PRO A 150 -0.58 -11.67 7.44
CA PRO A 150 0.86 -11.57 7.18
C PRO A 150 1.20 -11.49 5.70
N GLN A 151 0.37 -12.08 4.84
CA GLN A 151 0.56 -12.03 3.40
C GLN A 151 0.51 -10.58 2.86
N TYR A 152 -0.35 -9.73 3.41
CA TYR A 152 -0.41 -8.32 2.99
C TYR A 152 0.88 -7.57 3.32
N ILE A 153 1.52 -7.89 4.46
CA ILE A 153 2.84 -7.36 4.82
C ILE A 153 3.88 -7.89 3.85
N TYR A 154 3.90 -9.20 3.60
CA TYR A 154 4.85 -9.82 2.68
C TYR A 154 4.79 -9.21 1.27
N ASP A 155 3.59 -9.10 0.71
CA ASP A 155 3.37 -8.57 -0.64
C ASP A 155 3.71 -7.07 -0.74
N SER A 156 3.68 -6.35 0.38
CA SER A 156 4.09 -4.94 0.45
C SER A 156 5.60 -4.76 0.56
N LEU A 157 6.32 -5.73 1.10
CA LEU A 157 7.76 -5.63 1.34
C LEU A 157 8.60 -6.04 0.14
N LEU A 158 8.10 -6.98 -0.66
CA LEU A 158 8.82 -7.51 -1.80
C LEU A 158 8.02 -7.30 -3.08
N LEU A 159 8.61 -6.55 -4.02
CA LEU A 159 8.06 -6.49 -5.37
C LEU A 159 8.00 -7.90 -5.96
N ARG A 160 6.84 -8.28 -6.47
CA ARG A 160 6.67 -9.53 -7.20
C ARG A 160 6.95 -9.32 -8.68
N GLN A 161 7.61 -10.28 -9.31
CA GLN A 161 7.78 -10.28 -10.78
C GLN A 161 6.42 -10.21 -11.48
N ILE A 162 6.43 -9.57 -12.63
CA ILE A 162 5.28 -9.56 -13.54
C ILE A 162 5.37 -10.84 -14.37
N ASP A 163 4.34 -11.68 -14.28
CA ASP A 163 4.26 -12.93 -15.02
C ASP A 163 3.68 -12.70 -16.42
N PRO A 164 4.47 -12.75 -17.50
CA PRO A 164 4.00 -12.45 -18.84
C PRO A 164 2.96 -13.44 -19.38
N GLN A 165 2.77 -14.59 -18.73
CA GLN A 165 1.76 -15.58 -19.13
C GLN A 165 0.37 -15.26 -18.56
N ASN A 166 0.32 -14.69 -17.37
CA ASN A 166 -0.91 -14.46 -16.61
C ASN A 166 -1.18 -13.00 -16.28
N GLU A 167 -0.21 -12.10 -16.52
CA GLU A 167 -0.30 -10.69 -16.20
C GLU A 167 0.03 -9.82 -17.42
N ILE A 168 -0.66 -8.70 -17.54
CA ILE A 168 -0.40 -7.64 -18.52
C ILE A 168 -0.05 -6.38 -17.73
N ALA A 169 1.02 -5.71 -18.14
CA ALA A 169 1.41 -4.43 -17.57
C ALA A 169 1.08 -3.31 -18.57
N VAL A 170 0.53 -2.22 -18.07
CA VAL A 170 0.24 -0.99 -18.83
C VAL A 170 0.86 0.18 -18.09
N MET A 171 1.51 1.08 -18.82
CA MET A 171 2.09 2.29 -18.23
C MET A 171 1.19 3.49 -18.50
N GLU A 172 0.96 4.27 -17.47
CA GLU A 172 0.37 5.62 -17.57
C GLU A 172 1.32 6.67 -17.00
N ASN A 173 1.22 7.91 -17.51
CA ASN A 173 1.86 9.07 -16.91
C ASN A 173 0.84 9.73 -15.96
N ASP A 174 1.22 9.86 -14.72
CA ASP A 174 0.39 10.53 -13.72
C ASP A 174 1.08 11.79 -13.20
N THR A 175 0.28 12.79 -12.88
CA THR A 175 0.76 14.02 -12.27
C THR A 175 -0.13 14.35 -11.09
N GLU A 176 0.36 14.06 -9.90
CA GLU A 176 -0.32 14.35 -8.65
C GLU A 176 0.10 15.73 -8.11
N LEU A 177 -0.89 16.54 -7.69
CA LEU A 177 -0.64 17.76 -6.95
C LEU A 177 -0.52 17.43 -5.46
N VAL A 178 0.71 17.42 -4.95
CA VAL A 178 0.99 17.19 -3.53
C VAL A 178 1.03 18.52 -2.79
N THR A 179 0.33 18.62 -1.67
CA THR A 179 0.42 19.79 -0.78
C THR A 179 1.49 19.54 0.25
N GLU A 180 2.65 20.18 0.12
CA GLU A 180 3.67 20.14 1.16
C GLU A 180 3.42 21.14 2.30
N VAL A 181 4.05 20.88 3.43
CA VAL A 181 4.05 21.75 4.62
C VAL A 181 4.52 23.16 4.25
N LYS A 182 3.71 24.19 4.53
CA LYS A 182 3.86 25.62 4.20
C LYS A 182 3.20 26.12 2.93
N SER A 183 2.06 25.53 2.53
CA SER A 183 1.20 26.06 1.45
C SER A 183 1.80 26.07 0.04
N HIS A 184 2.89 25.37 -0.21
CA HIS A 184 3.39 25.17 -1.55
C HIS A 184 2.83 23.87 -2.12
N LYS A 185 2.12 23.98 -3.25
CA LYS A 185 1.68 22.81 -4.01
C LYS A 185 2.83 22.40 -4.92
N ILE A 186 3.39 21.23 -4.67
CA ILE A 186 4.38 20.63 -5.55
C ILE A 186 3.66 19.66 -6.47
N SER A 187 3.94 19.75 -7.75
CA SER A 187 3.49 18.76 -8.73
C SER A 187 4.48 17.61 -8.73
N ARG A 188 4.01 16.39 -8.43
CA ARG A 188 4.78 15.17 -8.57
C ARG A 188 4.41 14.55 -9.92
N ALA A 189 5.40 14.31 -10.75
CA ALA A 189 5.23 13.59 -12.00
C ALA A 189 5.72 12.15 -11.81
N ASP A 190 4.85 11.19 -12.07
CA ASP A 190 5.10 9.78 -11.82
C ASP A 190 4.78 8.94 -13.08
N TYR A 191 5.39 7.77 -13.18
CA TYR A 191 4.93 6.68 -14.03
C TYR A 191 4.18 5.67 -13.18
N VAL A 192 3.04 5.21 -13.66
CA VAL A 192 2.27 4.15 -13.00
C VAL A 192 2.29 2.91 -13.89
N ILE A 193 2.70 1.80 -13.33
CA ILE A 193 2.58 0.49 -13.95
C ILE A 193 1.36 -0.22 -13.37
N ASP A 194 0.29 -0.27 -14.14
CA ASP A 194 -0.89 -1.04 -13.86
C ASP A 194 -0.69 -2.48 -14.28
N VAL A 195 -0.76 -3.40 -13.33
CA VAL A 195 -0.66 -4.83 -13.58
C VAL A 195 -2.05 -5.44 -13.45
N VAL A 196 -2.57 -5.92 -14.57
CA VAL A 196 -3.84 -6.65 -14.64
C VAL A 196 -3.56 -8.15 -14.73
N ARG A 197 -4.34 -8.94 -14.01
CA ARG A 197 -4.20 -10.40 -13.93
C ARG A 197 -5.44 -11.08 -14.46
N LYS A 198 -5.27 -12.24 -15.08
CA LYS A 198 -6.37 -13.08 -15.50
C LYS A 198 -7.11 -13.63 -14.28
N GLY A 199 -8.37 -13.29 -14.13
CA GLY A 199 -9.27 -13.78 -13.10
C GLY A 199 -10.32 -14.75 -13.67
N PRO A 200 -11.18 -15.32 -12.81
CA PRO A 200 -12.22 -16.27 -13.24
C PRO A 200 -13.23 -15.68 -14.23
N GLN A 201 -13.53 -14.39 -14.13
CA GLN A 201 -14.53 -13.70 -14.93
C GLN A 201 -13.92 -12.69 -15.92
N GLY A 202 -12.61 -12.73 -16.15
CA GLY A 202 -11.90 -11.80 -17.04
C GLY A 202 -10.64 -11.24 -16.41
N TRP A 203 -10.19 -10.09 -16.93
CA TRP A 203 -9.03 -9.41 -16.42
C TRP A 203 -9.39 -8.51 -15.22
N VAL A 204 -8.62 -8.60 -14.15
CA VAL A 204 -8.78 -7.79 -12.93
C VAL A 204 -7.51 -7.01 -12.64
N LEU A 205 -7.64 -5.79 -12.15
CA LEU A 205 -6.51 -5.02 -11.68
C LEU A 205 -5.93 -5.71 -10.43
N ALA A 206 -4.68 -6.13 -10.52
CA ALA A 206 -4.01 -6.83 -9.43
C ALA A 206 -3.19 -5.88 -8.56
N ARG A 207 -2.50 -4.93 -9.19
CA ARG A 207 -1.66 -3.95 -8.48
C ARG A 207 -1.33 -2.75 -9.35
N LYS A 208 -1.06 -1.62 -8.71
CA LYS A 208 -0.46 -0.42 -9.30
C LYS A 208 0.89 -0.16 -8.64
N ILE A 209 1.92 0.11 -9.42
CA ILE A 209 3.25 0.43 -8.93
C ILE A 209 3.61 1.82 -9.45
N VAL A 210 3.76 2.77 -8.53
CA VAL A 210 4.02 4.17 -8.84
C VAL A 210 5.50 4.46 -8.73
N PHE A 211 6.11 4.88 -9.82
CA PHE A 211 7.52 5.26 -9.92
C PHE A 211 7.65 6.77 -9.97
N SER A 212 8.42 7.35 -9.07
CA SER A 212 8.70 8.78 -9.16
C SER A 212 9.66 9.07 -10.32
N ARG A 213 9.35 10.08 -11.11
CA ARG A 213 10.23 10.53 -12.19
C ARG A 213 11.47 11.31 -11.70
N THR A 214 11.59 11.53 -10.40
CA THR A 214 12.79 12.14 -9.83
C THR A 214 13.97 11.16 -9.74
N ASP A 215 13.68 9.88 -9.45
CA ASP A 215 14.70 8.86 -9.23
C ASP A 215 14.48 7.58 -10.05
N LEU A 216 13.26 7.31 -10.53
CA LEU A 216 12.78 6.10 -11.17
C LEU A 216 12.74 4.91 -10.19
N LEU A 217 12.49 5.18 -8.92
CA LEU A 217 12.22 4.14 -7.92
C LEU A 217 10.71 4.03 -7.65
N PRO A 218 10.22 2.85 -7.24
CA PRO A 218 8.83 2.70 -6.84
C PRO A 218 8.60 3.37 -5.48
N HIS A 219 7.73 4.37 -5.41
CA HIS A 219 7.41 5.08 -4.17
C HIS A 219 6.07 4.64 -3.57
N ARG A 220 5.26 3.94 -4.33
CA ARG A 220 3.96 3.44 -3.86
C ARG A 220 3.57 2.15 -4.58
N GLN A 221 2.91 1.26 -3.87
CA GLN A 221 2.26 0.09 -4.46
C GLN A 221 0.87 -0.07 -3.87
N LEU A 222 -0.14 -0.17 -4.74
CA LEU A 222 -1.48 -0.58 -4.34
C LEU A 222 -1.70 -2.02 -4.81
N ILE A 223 -2.27 -2.84 -3.93
CA ILE A 223 -2.63 -4.23 -4.21
C ILE A 223 -4.14 -4.35 -4.09
N TYR A 224 -4.74 -5.07 -5.02
CA TYR A 224 -6.19 -5.21 -5.15
C TYR A 224 -6.61 -6.67 -4.96
N ASP A 225 -7.80 -6.88 -4.39
CA ASP A 225 -8.47 -8.19 -4.38
C ASP A 225 -9.15 -8.49 -5.74
N GLY A 226 -9.86 -9.62 -5.80
CA GLY A 226 -10.59 -10.03 -7.02
C GLY A 226 -11.79 -9.15 -7.35
N ASP A 227 -12.29 -8.38 -6.38
CA ASP A 227 -13.45 -7.50 -6.51
C ASP A 227 -13.05 -6.04 -6.81
N GLY A 228 -11.74 -5.77 -6.91
CA GLY A 228 -11.19 -4.44 -7.23
C GLY A 228 -11.05 -3.51 -6.03
N ASN A 229 -11.17 -4.02 -4.81
CA ASN A 229 -10.93 -3.21 -3.61
C ASN A 229 -9.43 -3.20 -3.28
N VAL A 230 -8.93 -2.05 -2.79
CA VAL A 230 -7.57 -1.96 -2.29
C VAL A 230 -7.45 -2.76 -0.99
N THR A 231 -6.66 -3.81 -1.01
CA THR A 231 -6.30 -4.58 0.20
C THR A 231 -5.13 -3.95 0.93
N THR A 232 -4.18 -3.40 0.16
CA THR A 232 -2.96 -2.81 0.71
C THR A 232 -2.53 -1.60 -0.11
N ASN A 233 -2.12 -0.55 0.59
CA ASN A 233 -1.47 0.62 0.04
C ASN A 233 -0.14 0.79 0.75
N ALA A 234 0.96 0.44 0.09
CA ALA A 234 2.31 0.56 0.60
C ALA A 234 2.98 1.82 0.04
N VAL A 235 3.64 2.59 0.91
CA VAL A 235 4.46 3.75 0.55
C VAL A 235 5.89 3.47 0.94
N TYR A 236 6.82 3.79 0.04
CA TYR A 236 8.23 3.48 0.16
C TYR A 236 9.06 4.75 0.21
N GLU A 237 9.88 4.88 1.25
CA GLU A 237 10.74 6.03 1.44
C GLU A 237 12.15 5.63 1.88
N LYS A 238 13.06 6.60 1.89
CA LYS A 238 14.42 6.47 2.40
C LYS A 238 15.19 5.32 1.75
N TYR A 239 15.14 5.24 0.42
CA TYR A 239 15.85 4.22 -0.33
C TYR A 239 17.34 4.22 -0.06
N LYS A 240 17.91 3.04 0.12
CA LYS A 240 19.36 2.79 0.15
C LYS A 240 19.69 1.60 -0.73
N GLU A 241 20.89 1.65 -1.30
CA GLU A 241 21.41 0.51 -2.04
C GLU A 241 22.11 -0.46 -1.07
N GLU A 242 21.68 -1.72 -1.11
CA GLU A 242 22.25 -2.82 -0.35
C GLU A 242 22.58 -3.96 -1.32
N ASN A 243 23.86 -4.26 -1.52
CA ASN A 243 24.34 -5.31 -2.43
C ASN A 243 23.75 -5.21 -3.87
N GLY A 244 23.66 -3.99 -4.43
CA GLY A 244 23.11 -3.74 -5.76
C GLY A 244 21.58 -3.83 -5.85
N VAL A 245 20.91 -3.80 -4.70
CA VAL A 245 19.46 -3.75 -4.57
C VAL A 245 19.04 -2.43 -3.93
N ASN A 246 18.19 -1.67 -4.59
CA ASN A 246 17.56 -0.51 -3.96
C ASN A 246 16.43 -0.99 -3.04
N PHE A 247 16.61 -0.81 -1.73
CA PHE A 247 15.62 -1.21 -0.74
C PHE A 247 15.12 0.00 0.06
N PRO A 248 13.79 0.16 0.27
CA PRO A 248 13.25 1.24 1.08
C PRO A 248 13.54 0.97 2.55
N TRP A 249 14.00 1.99 3.29
CA TRP A 249 14.28 1.90 4.71
C TRP A 249 13.13 2.39 5.59
N GLN A 250 12.11 2.96 4.97
CA GLN A 250 10.82 3.22 5.60
C GLN A 250 9.72 2.71 4.67
N ILE A 251 8.82 1.91 5.23
CA ILE A 251 7.72 1.29 4.51
C ILE A 251 6.46 1.48 5.33
N GLU A 252 5.52 2.26 4.81
CA GLU A 252 4.20 2.44 5.40
C GLU A 252 3.22 1.53 4.68
N ILE A 253 2.49 0.72 5.42
CA ILE A 253 1.56 -0.30 4.90
C ILE A 253 0.19 0.00 5.49
N ALA A 254 -0.69 0.58 4.69
CA ALA A 254 -2.07 0.78 5.06
C ALA A 254 -2.93 -0.38 4.52
N MET A 255 -3.77 -0.93 5.36
CA MET A 255 -4.78 -1.94 5.05
C MET A 255 -6.18 -1.36 5.27
N PRO A 256 -6.75 -0.67 4.25
CA PRO A 256 -7.95 0.16 4.43
C PRO A 256 -9.19 -0.64 4.84
N GLN A 257 -9.27 -1.89 4.41
CA GLN A 257 -10.43 -2.74 4.74
C GLN A 257 -10.44 -3.15 6.22
N GLN A 258 -9.27 -3.35 6.82
CA GLN A 258 -9.06 -3.70 8.22
C GLN A 258 -8.94 -2.47 9.13
N GLU A 259 -8.78 -1.27 8.55
CA GLU A 259 -8.43 -0.04 9.28
C GLU A 259 -7.20 -0.28 10.17
N TYR A 260 -6.12 -0.75 9.55
CA TYR A 260 -4.87 -1.10 10.20
C TYR A 260 -3.70 -0.56 9.39
N ASP A 261 -2.85 0.23 10.02
CA ASP A 261 -1.67 0.81 9.42
C ASP A 261 -0.42 0.36 10.19
N ILE A 262 0.63 0.00 9.46
CA ILE A 262 1.93 -0.37 10.02
C ILE A 262 3.00 0.44 9.31
N THR A 263 3.88 1.07 10.07
CA THR A 263 5.12 1.65 9.56
C THR A 263 6.30 0.83 10.05
N LEU A 264 7.11 0.40 9.12
CA LEU A 264 8.36 -0.32 9.37
C LEU A 264 9.54 0.60 9.07
N ASN A 265 10.28 1.00 10.10
CA ASN A 265 11.53 1.74 9.97
C ASN A 265 12.69 0.75 10.11
N ILE A 266 13.44 0.53 9.02
CA ILE A 266 14.52 -0.45 9.00
C ILE A 266 15.75 0.14 9.72
N VAL A 267 16.27 -0.62 10.68
CA VAL A 267 17.46 -0.27 11.45
C VAL A 267 18.69 -1.01 10.95
N LYS A 268 18.50 -2.28 10.58
CA LYS A 268 19.52 -3.14 9.98
C LYS A 268 18.86 -4.05 8.95
N LEU A 269 19.52 -4.26 7.82
CA LEU A 269 19.07 -5.14 6.74
C LEU A 269 20.20 -6.06 6.31
N GLU A 270 19.87 -7.32 6.10
CA GLU A 270 20.74 -8.32 5.50
C GLU A 270 19.93 -9.04 4.41
N LEU A 271 20.42 -9.00 3.16
CA LEU A 271 19.76 -9.60 2.01
C LEU A 271 20.46 -10.91 1.63
N ASN A 272 19.65 -11.90 1.24
CA ASN A 272 20.08 -13.19 0.69
C ASN A 272 20.92 -14.06 1.62
N GLU A 273 20.88 -13.78 2.92
CA GLU A 273 21.43 -14.70 3.91
C GLU A 273 20.56 -15.97 4.01
N PRO A 274 21.18 -17.13 4.25
CA PRO A 274 20.45 -18.39 4.42
C PRO A 274 19.47 -18.32 5.59
N LEU A 275 18.20 -18.58 5.32
CA LEU A 275 17.14 -18.66 6.33
C LEU A 275 16.56 -20.07 6.31
N PRO A 276 16.97 -20.98 7.22
CA PRO A 276 16.45 -22.33 7.28
C PRO A 276 14.99 -22.38 7.77
N ASP A 277 14.31 -23.51 7.54
CA ASP A 277 12.86 -23.65 7.79
C ASP A 277 12.50 -23.49 9.27
N ASP A 278 13.36 -23.86 10.19
CA ASP A 278 13.15 -23.72 11.63
C ASP A 278 12.94 -22.25 12.06
N LYS A 279 13.48 -21.30 11.30
CA LYS A 279 13.24 -19.87 11.53
C LYS A 279 11.78 -19.46 11.31
N PHE A 280 11.02 -20.24 10.57
CA PHE A 280 9.60 -19.97 10.25
C PHE A 280 8.65 -20.92 11.00
N VAL A 281 9.14 -21.61 12.01
CA VAL A 281 8.31 -22.46 12.88
C VAL A 281 7.86 -21.65 14.10
N LEU A 282 6.56 -21.67 14.36
CA LEU A 282 5.95 -21.16 15.59
C LEU A 282 5.09 -22.27 16.21
N GLU A 283 5.55 -22.80 17.33
CA GLU A 283 4.84 -23.82 18.10
C GLU A 283 3.81 -23.16 19.03
N GLN A 284 2.71 -23.87 19.26
CA GLN A 284 1.69 -23.45 20.21
C GLN A 284 2.25 -23.58 21.64
N PRO A 285 2.31 -22.49 22.43
CA PRO A 285 2.73 -22.60 23.82
C PRO A 285 1.73 -23.38 24.67
N PRO A 286 2.21 -24.12 25.69
CA PRO A 286 1.34 -24.81 26.63
C PRO A 286 0.38 -23.84 27.32
N GLY A 287 -0.90 -24.23 27.42
CA GLY A 287 -1.93 -23.42 28.07
C GLY A 287 -2.40 -22.19 27.29
N ALA A 288 -1.99 -22.05 26.02
CA ALA A 288 -2.49 -20.96 25.18
C ALA A 288 -3.96 -21.15 24.79
N ASP A 289 -4.73 -20.06 24.86
CA ASP A 289 -6.06 -19.98 24.27
C ASP A 289 -5.97 -19.98 22.75
N VAL A 290 -6.43 -21.06 22.12
CA VAL A 290 -6.31 -21.27 20.68
C VAL A 290 -7.51 -20.72 19.96
N VAL A 291 -7.27 -19.82 19.02
CA VAL A 291 -8.27 -19.23 18.12
C VAL A 291 -8.01 -19.70 16.70
N ASP A 292 -8.89 -20.55 16.21
CA ASP A 292 -8.91 -21.00 14.82
C ASP A 292 -9.92 -20.12 14.04
N LEU A 293 -9.42 -19.21 13.22
CA LEU A 293 -10.25 -18.27 12.50
C LEU A 293 -11.08 -18.95 11.40
N ASP A 294 -10.56 -20.03 10.81
CA ASP A 294 -11.27 -20.79 9.78
C ASP A 294 -12.55 -21.44 10.35
N LYS A 295 -12.50 -21.88 11.61
CA LYS A 295 -13.67 -22.47 12.29
C LYS A 295 -14.72 -21.45 12.72
N ARG A 296 -14.29 -20.24 13.07
CA ARG A 296 -15.22 -19.15 13.44
C ARG A 296 -16.10 -18.74 12.26
N GLU A 297 -15.56 -18.70 11.06
CA GLU A 297 -16.32 -18.33 9.87
C GLU A 297 -17.31 -19.42 9.44
N ALA A 298 -16.95 -20.68 9.58
CA ALA A 298 -17.86 -21.79 9.30
C ALA A 298 -19.13 -21.76 10.15
N HIS A 299 -19.05 -21.21 11.39
CA HIS A 299 -20.19 -21.07 12.28
C HIS A 299 -21.01 -19.79 12.04
N SER A 300 -20.48 -18.82 11.29
CA SER A 300 -21.15 -17.55 10.98
C SER A 300 -21.89 -17.54 9.65
N GLN A 301 -21.75 -18.58 8.83
CA GLN A 301 -22.56 -18.73 7.62
C GLN A 301 -24.00 -19.14 8.04
N PRO A 302 -25.04 -18.40 7.65
CA PRO A 302 -26.41 -18.85 7.86
C PRO A 302 -26.62 -20.18 7.16
N ALA A 303 -27.25 -21.14 7.85
CA ALA A 303 -27.60 -22.41 7.26
C ALA A 303 -28.38 -22.20 5.96
N PRO A 304 -28.11 -22.99 4.90
CA PRO A 304 -28.85 -22.85 3.64
C PRO A 304 -30.35 -22.96 3.96
N ALA A 305 -31.12 -21.98 3.49
CA ALA A 305 -32.56 -21.97 3.64
C ALA A 305 -33.11 -23.29 3.05
N THR A 306 -33.62 -24.16 3.90
CA THR A 306 -34.36 -25.33 3.46
C THR A 306 -35.69 -24.81 2.94
N ASP A 307 -35.83 -24.72 1.63
CA ASP A 307 -37.11 -24.55 0.96
C ASP A 307 -38.04 -25.70 1.39
N LYS A 308 -39.13 -25.30 2.03
CA LYS A 308 -40.30 -26.18 2.25
C LYS A 308 -41.38 -25.82 1.25
#